data_cd992b38b1ccb741bcde68b6580828e0
#
_entry.id   cd992b38b1ccb741bcde68b6580828e0
#
_cell.length_a   1.000
_cell.length_b   1.000
_cell.length_c   1.000
_cell.angle_alpha   90.00
_cell.angle_beta   90.00
_cell.angle_gamma   90.00
#
_symmetry.space_group_name_H-M   'P 1'
#
loop_
_entity.id
_entity.type
_entity.pdbx_description
1 polymer ?
#
loop_
_entity_poly.entity_id
_entity_poly.type
_entity_poly.pdbx_seq_one_letter_code
_entity_poly.pdbx_strand_id
1 'polypeptide(L)' 'MQEEIGTTAGAIWQILNAKGELSLPSLKQQVGAKSPIFDWAIGWLAREDKVILTRHQRSYRVRLNDAQARTAGA' A
#
# COMPACT_ATOMS: atom_id res chain seq x y z
N MET A 1 18.19 3.67 2.68
CA MET A 1 17.35 2.57 2.16
C MET A 1 16.12 2.34 3.02
N GLN A 2 16.31 2.13 4.31
CA GLN A 2 15.17 1.90 5.23
C GLN A 2 14.28 3.13 5.33
N GLU A 3 14.86 4.32 5.31
CA GLU A 3 14.09 5.55 5.34
C GLU A 3 13.20 5.68 4.12
N GLU A 4 13.71 5.27 2.97
CA GLU A 4 12.94 5.33 1.73
C GLU A 4 11.77 4.35 1.77
N ILE A 5 11.98 3.17 2.35
CA ILE A 5 10.91 2.19 2.51
C ILE A 5 9.81 2.76 3.41
N GLY A 6 10.19 3.37 4.53
CA GLY A 6 9.23 3.97 5.44
C GLY A 6 8.45 5.12 4.81
N THR A 7 9.13 6.00 4.10
CA THR A 7 8.48 7.13 3.42
C THR A 7 7.52 6.63 2.36
N THR A 8 7.95 5.63 1.58
CA THR A 8 7.12 5.05 0.54
C THR A 8 5.90 4.35 1.14
N ALA A 9 6.09 3.63 2.23
CA ALA A 9 4.99 2.96 2.92
C ALA A 9 3.96 3.98 3.42
N GLY A 10 4.42 5.11 3.94
CA GLY A 10 3.53 6.19 4.37
C GLY A 10 2.72 6.76 3.22
N ALA A 11 3.36 6.95 2.07
CA ALA A 11 2.68 7.46 0.88
C ALA A 11 1.62 6.45 0.40
N ILE A 12 1.95 5.16 0.40
CA ILE A 12 1.02 4.11 0.03
C ILE A 12 -0.21 4.16 0.94
N TRP A 13 0.03 4.24 2.25
CA TRP A 13 -1.05 4.27 3.22
C TRP A 13 -1.98 5.45 2.99
N GLN A 14 -1.41 6.63 2.76
CA GLN A 14 -2.19 7.84 2.56
C GLN A 14 -3.05 7.76 1.30
N ILE A 15 -2.49 7.23 0.22
CA ILE A 15 -3.24 7.10 -1.04
C ILE A 15 -4.39 6.12 -0.87
N LEU A 16 -4.15 4.98 -0.24
CA LEU A 16 -5.20 3.99 -0.02
C LEU A 16 -6.27 4.52 0.94
N ASN A 17 -5.87 5.31 1.93
CA ASN A 17 -6.82 5.89 2.85
C ASN A 17 -7.73 6.90 2.15
N ALA A 18 -7.18 7.65 1.21
CA ALA A 18 -7.93 8.66 0.48
C ALA A 18 -8.78 8.09 -0.63
N LYS A 19 -8.27 7.09 -1.35
CA LYS A 19 -8.90 6.59 -2.58
C LYS A 19 -9.53 5.22 -2.45
N GLY A 20 -9.25 4.50 -1.38
CA GLY A 20 -9.75 3.14 -1.20
C GLY A 20 -8.93 2.12 -1.97
N GLU A 21 -9.55 0.99 -2.26
CA GLU A 21 -8.86 -0.11 -2.91
C GLU A 21 -8.41 0.27 -4.31
N LEU A 22 -7.17 -0.08 -4.64
CA LEU A 22 -6.58 0.20 -5.95
C LEU A 22 -5.89 -1.06 -6.47
N SER A 23 -5.77 -1.15 -7.78
CA SER A 23 -4.90 -2.17 -8.35
C SER A 23 -3.45 -1.86 -8.02
N LEU A 24 -2.63 -2.90 -7.91
CA LEU A 24 -1.23 -2.70 -7.56
C LEU A 24 -0.50 -1.81 -8.58
N PRO A 25 -0.66 -1.99 -9.89
CA PRO A 25 -0.02 -1.10 -10.85
C PRO A 25 -0.47 0.36 -10.71
N SER A 26 -1.75 0.58 -10.48
CA SER A 26 -2.25 1.95 -10.31
C SER A 26 -1.66 2.60 -9.07
N LEU A 27 -1.60 1.85 -7.97
CA LEU A 27 -1.01 2.35 -6.74
C LEU A 27 0.46 2.71 -6.94
N LYS A 28 1.20 1.84 -7.62
CA LYS A 28 2.62 2.09 -7.88
C LYS A 28 2.81 3.38 -8.67
N GLN A 29 1.98 3.60 -9.68
CA GLN A 29 2.05 4.80 -10.49
C GLN A 29 1.77 6.04 -9.67
N GLN A 30 0.77 5.99 -8.81
CA GLN A 30 0.38 7.15 -8.00
C GLN A 30 1.40 7.47 -6.93
N VAL A 31 2.02 6.45 -6.35
CA VAL A 31 3.07 6.64 -5.36
C VAL A 31 4.33 7.23 -6.00
N GLY A 32 4.62 6.84 -7.22
CA GLY A 32 5.78 7.34 -7.94
C GLY A 32 7.10 6.72 -7.52
N ALA A 33 7.07 5.76 -6.60
CA ALA A 33 8.29 5.07 -6.18
C ALA A 33 8.59 3.94 -7.15
N LYS A 34 9.87 3.73 -7.40
CA LYS A 34 10.32 2.69 -8.31
C LYS A 34 10.61 1.40 -7.57
N SER A 35 10.53 0.27 -8.30
CA SER A 35 11.05 -0.98 -7.78
C SER A 35 12.57 -0.86 -7.58
N PRO A 36 13.15 -1.48 -6.58
CA PRO A 36 12.50 -2.39 -5.64
C PRO A 36 11.87 -1.73 -4.42
N ILE A 37 12.05 -0.42 -4.24
CA ILE A 37 11.60 0.28 -3.03
C ILE A 37 10.09 0.13 -2.84
N PHE A 38 9.32 0.32 -3.91
CA PHE A 38 7.87 0.16 -3.86
C PHE A 38 7.50 -1.25 -3.38
N ASP A 39 8.13 -2.26 -3.98
CA ASP A 39 7.81 -3.65 -3.66
C ASP A 39 8.15 -3.98 -2.21
N TRP A 40 9.27 -3.47 -1.72
CA TRP A 40 9.66 -3.69 -0.33
C TRP A 40 8.70 -3.00 0.63
N ALA A 41 8.24 -1.80 0.29
CA ALA A 41 7.28 -1.08 1.13
C ALA A 41 5.94 -1.80 1.19
N ILE A 42 5.46 -2.31 0.05
CA ILE A 42 4.22 -3.11 0.01
C ILE A 42 4.36 -4.37 0.87
N GLY A 43 5.47 -5.08 0.72
CA GLY A 43 5.72 -6.29 1.50
C GLY A 43 5.76 -5.99 2.99
N TRP A 44 6.41 -4.90 3.38
CA TRP A 44 6.49 -4.51 4.77
C TRP A 44 5.10 -4.20 5.34
N LEU A 45 4.29 -3.44 4.59
CA LEU A 45 2.94 -3.11 5.03
C LEU A 45 2.06 -4.35 5.17
N ALA A 46 2.20 -5.29 4.25
CA ALA A 46 1.44 -6.54 4.30
C ALA A 46 1.85 -7.37 5.53
N ARG A 47 3.14 -7.43 5.80
CA ARG A 47 3.62 -8.17 6.97
C ARG A 47 3.12 -7.55 8.28
N GLU A 48 2.99 -6.22 8.31
CA GLU A 48 2.51 -5.50 9.49
C GLU A 48 0.99 -5.46 9.57
N ASP A 49 0.31 -6.17 8.69
CA ASP A 49 -1.16 -6.24 8.64
C ASP A 49 -1.82 -4.88 8.42
N LYS A 50 -1.12 -3.97 7.77
CA LYS A 50 -1.67 -2.64 7.48
C LYS A 50 -2.39 -2.59 6.16
N VAL A 51 -2.04 -3.45 5.22
CA VAL A 51 -2.74 -3.57 3.94
C VAL A 51 -3.07 -5.03 3.68
N ILE A 52 -4.08 -5.24 2.86
CA ILE A 52 -4.48 -6.56 2.41
C ILE A 52 -4.31 -6.62 0.91
N LEU A 53 -3.58 -7.64 0.46
CA LEU A 53 -3.36 -7.91 -0.95
C LEU A 53 -4.31 -9.02 -1.37
N THR A 54 -5.08 -8.77 -2.41
CA THR A 54 -6.01 -9.76 -2.95
C THR A 54 -5.67 -10.01 -4.41
N ARG A 55 -5.53 -11.27 -4.76
CA ARG A 55 -5.32 -11.63 -6.16
C ARG A 55 -6.64 -11.54 -6.90
N HIS A 56 -6.62 -10.85 -8.05
CA HIS A 56 -7.79 -10.71 -8.89
C HIS A 56 -7.36 -10.94 -10.34
N GLN A 57 -7.76 -12.07 -10.89
CA GLN A 57 -7.36 -12.49 -12.22
C GLN A 57 -5.83 -12.55 -12.33
N ARG A 58 -5.21 -11.72 -13.15
CA ARG A 58 -3.77 -11.71 -13.37
C ARG A 58 -3.06 -10.60 -12.61
N SER A 59 -3.79 -9.91 -11.75
CA SER A 59 -3.24 -8.77 -11.05
C SER A 59 -3.58 -8.86 -9.58
N TYR A 60 -3.12 -7.88 -8.82
CA TYR A 60 -3.41 -7.78 -7.39
C TYR A 60 -4.10 -6.47 -7.11
N ARG A 61 -4.97 -6.49 -6.12
CA ARG A 61 -5.57 -5.29 -5.59
C ARG A 61 -5.11 -5.10 -4.16
N VAL A 62 -5.01 -3.85 -3.76
CA VAL A 62 -4.49 -3.48 -2.45
C VAL A 62 -5.50 -2.60 -1.75
N ARG A 63 -5.77 -2.90 -0.50
CA ARG A 63 -6.62 -2.04 0.32
C ARG A 63 -6.08 -1.99 1.74
N LEU A 64 -6.49 -0.97 2.47
CA LEU A 64 -6.13 -0.93 3.88
C LEU A 64 -6.86 -2.04 4.63
N ASN A 65 -6.20 -2.56 5.65
CA ASN A 65 -6.88 -3.42 6.61
C ASN A 65 -7.99 -2.61 7.29
N ASP A 66 -9.15 -3.22 7.50
CA ASP A 66 -10.29 -2.52 8.07
C ASP A 66 -9.98 -1.85 9.40
N ALA A 67 -9.15 -2.50 10.22
CA ALA A 67 -8.74 -1.92 11.50
C ALA A 67 -7.96 -0.63 11.29
N GLN A 68 -7.11 -0.57 10.27
CA GLN A 68 -6.33 0.64 9.96
C GLN A 68 -7.25 1.74 9.44
N ALA A 69 -8.19 1.38 8.57
CA ALA A 69 -9.13 2.35 8.02
C ALA A 69 -9.99 2.97 9.12
N ARG A 70 -10.46 2.15 10.07
CA ARG A 70 -11.25 2.66 11.19
C ARG A 70 -10.44 3.58 12.09
N THR A 71 -9.18 3.22 12.32
CA THR A 71 -8.28 4.06 13.11
C THR A 71 -8.10 5.41 12.44
N ALA A 72 -7.92 5.42 11.14
CA ALA A 72 -7.77 6.64 10.37
C ALA A 72 -9.05 7.47 10.38
N GLY A 73 -10.20 6.82 10.42
CA GLY A 73 -11.48 7.51 10.43
C GLY A 73 -11.88 8.04 11.79
N ALA A 74 -11.23 7.53 12.82
CA ALA A 74 -11.51 8.01 14.16
C ALA A 74 -10.84 9.33 14.42
#